data_f6a2b2af294cd5533811153981ee79ac
#
_entry.id   f6a2b2af294cd5533811153981ee79ac
#
_cell.length_a   1.000
_cell.length_b   1.000
_cell.length_c   1.000
_cell.angle_alpha   90.00
_cell.angle_beta   90.00
_cell.angle_gamma   90.00
#
_symmetry.space_group_name_H-M   'P 1'
#
loop_
_entity.id
_entity.type
_entity.pdbx_description
1 polymer ?
#
loop_
_entity_poly.entity_id
_entity_poly.type
_entity_poly.pdbx_seq_one_letter_code
_entity_poly.pdbx_strand_id
1 'polypeptide(L)'
;FAGDVYEAMAINKVEDDVLPNFLDFAQKNIRILSGLYGILKPLDLIQPYRLEMSTNFTNSKIFKNHQLSQNFSNLYSFWNDKITDVLNFEIINHKDKTIVNLASEEYFRAINLKKINANIVNVVFKEQKNNQMKIIGISAKKARGLMARFIIDSKINHHKEITNFQANGYCFNRDLSDNNNYVFVRN
;
A
#
# COMPACT_ATOMS: atom_id res chain seq x y z
N PHE A 1 7.58 10.37 4.12
CA PHE A 1 6.63 10.48 3.00
C PHE A 1 5.61 11.60 3.27
N ALA A 2 5.26 12.37 2.24
CA ALA A 2 4.24 13.41 2.27
C ALA A 2 3.24 13.13 1.14
N GLY A 3 1.97 13.34 1.39
CA GLY A 3 0.89 13.13 0.42
C GLY A 3 -0.36 12.59 1.08
N ASP A 4 -1.50 12.65 0.36
CA ASP A 4 -2.85 12.41 0.89
C ASP A 4 -3.00 11.12 1.72
N VAL A 5 -2.28 10.05 1.38
CA VAL A 5 -2.32 8.77 2.12
C VAL A 5 -1.70 8.94 3.50
N TYR A 6 -0.50 9.53 3.56
CA TYR A 6 0.27 9.68 4.80
C TYR A 6 -0.31 10.77 5.70
N GLU A 7 -0.82 11.86 5.10
CA GLU A 7 -1.55 12.90 5.83
C GLU A 7 -2.82 12.33 6.47
N ALA A 8 -3.55 11.46 5.76
CA ALA A 8 -4.75 10.83 6.28
C ALA A 8 -4.47 9.78 7.37
N MET A 9 -3.29 9.17 7.39
CA MET A 9 -2.85 8.32 8.52
C MET A 9 -2.67 9.13 9.81
N ALA A 10 -2.40 10.43 9.71
CA ALA A 10 -2.35 11.38 10.82
C ALA A 10 -1.51 10.88 12.02
N ILE A 11 -0.31 10.34 11.77
CA ILE A 11 0.59 9.81 12.81
C ILE A 11 0.93 10.88 13.85
N ASN A 12 1.07 12.13 13.41
CA ASN A 12 1.31 13.29 14.28
C ASN A 12 0.15 13.66 15.22
N LYS A 13 -0.98 12.97 15.11
CA LYS A 13 -2.15 13.11 15.99
C LYS A 13 -2.32 11.93 16.95
N VAL A 14 -1.37 11.01 16.99
CA VAL A 14 -1.34 9.93 17.97
C VAL A 14 -0.86 10.50 19.30
N GLU A 15 -1.57 10.21 20.39
CA GLU A 15 -1.19 10.63 21.73
C GLU A 15 0.14 10.00 22.15
N ASP A 16 0.97 10.74 22.90
CA ASP A 16 2.35 10.35 23.20
C ASP A 16 2.44 9.02 23.98
N ASP A 17 1.49 8.73 24.84
CA ASP A 17 1.42 7.48 25.62
C ASP A 17 1.03 6.25 24.78
N VAL A 18 0.27 6.46 23.69
CA VAL A 18 -0.15 5.40 22.75
C VAL A 18 0.88 5.20 21.64
N LEU A 19 1.63 6.26 21.29
CA LEU A 19 2.53 6.29 20.15
C LEU A 19 3.53 5.13 20.09
N PRO A 20 4.20 4.68 21.17
CA PRO A 20 5.13 3.55 21.11
C PRO A 20 4.45 2.25 20.65
N ASN A 21 3.26 1.95 21.17
CA ASN A 21 2.50 0.77 20.79
C ASN A 21 1.98 0.84 19.35
N PHE A 22 1.57 2.03 18.92
CA PHE A 22 1.15 2.30 17.55
C PHE A 22 2.30 2.05 16.57
N LEU A 23 3.47 2.62 16.84
CA LEU A 23 4.66 2.48 16.00
C LEU A 23 5.19 1.04 15.97
N ASP A 24 5.17 0.32 17.10
CA ASP A 24 5.58 -1.09 17.15
C ASP A 24 4.68 -1.96 16.27
N PHE A 25 3.36 -1.79 16.35
CA PHE A 25 2.42 -2.51 15.49
C PHE A 25 2.60 -2.14 14.04
N ALA A 26 2.73 -0.85 13.72
CA ALA A 26 2.94 -0.37 12.35
C ALA A 26 4.24 -0.94 11.76
N GLN A 27 5.34 -0.93 12.51
CA GLN A 27 6.64 -1.44 12.08
C GLN A 27 6.61 -2.94 11.73
N LYS A 28 5.80 -3.71 12.45
CA LYS A 28 5.63 -5.15 12.21
C LYS A 28 4.72 -5.44 11.02
N ASN A 29 3.67 -4.64 10.80
CA ASN A 29 2.57 -5.00 9.90
C ASN A 29 2.45 -4.12 8.65
N ILE A 30 2.98 -2.89 8.65
CA ILE A 30 2.87 -1.98 7.50
C ILE A 30 4.14 -2.03 6.65
N ARG A 31 3.95 -2.04 5.33
CA ARG A 31 5.02 -1.92 4.34
C ARG A 31 4.68 -0.80 3.36
N ILE A 32 5.70 -0.04 2.97
CA ILE A 32 5.57 1.10 2.06
C ILE A 32 6.35 0.77 0.80
N LEU A 33 5.68 0.76 -0.34
CA LEU A 33 6.33 0.58 -1.63
C LEU A 33 6.92 1.91 -2.11
N SER A 34 8.14 1.86 -2.58
CA SER A 34 8.95 3.02 -2.97
C SER A 34 9.68 2.76 -4.28
N GLY A 35 9.62 3.72 -5.22
CA GLY A 35 10.38 3.62 -6.46
C GLY A 35 11.89 3.58 -6.23
N LEU A 36 12.40 4.35 -5.26
CA LEU A 36 13.82 4.44 -4.96
C LEU A 36 14.30 3.34 -4.01
N TYR A 37 13.55 3.05 -2.96
CA TYR A 37 13.96 2.14 -1.88
C TYR A 37 13.34 0.73 -2.00
N GLY A 38 12.42 0.52 -2.96
CA GLY A 38 11.71 -0.73 -3.16
C GLY A 38 10.61 -0.95 -2.12
N ILE A 39 10.97 -1.46 -0.96
CA ILE A 39 10.06 -1.70 0.16
C ILE A 39 10.66 -1.16 1.46
N LEU A 40 9.85 -0.50 2.25
CA LEU A 40 10.24 0.16 3.49
C LEU A 40 9.26 -0.20 4.62
N LYS A 41 9.76 -0.11 5.84
CA LYS A 41 8.99 -0.09 7.08
C LYS A 41 8.71 1.36 7.52
N PRO A 42 7.70 1.60 8.34
CA PRO A 42 7.32 2.96 8.75
C PRO A 42 8.43 3.81 9.37
N LEU A 43 9.33 3.19 10.13
CA LEU A 43 10.42 3.87 10.85
C LEU A 43 11.76 3.88 10.08
N ASP A 44 11.80 3.39 8.84
CA ASP A 44 13.02 3.45 8.04
C ASP A 44 13.37 4.90 7.70
N LEU A 45 14.64 5.25 7.89
CA LEU A 45 15.16 6.59 7.57
C LEU A 45 15.36 6.73 6.06
N ILE A 46 14.78 7.78 5.49
CA ILE A 46 14.88 8.06 4.05
C ILE A 46 15.28 9.51 3.81
N GLN A 47 15.92 9.75 2.67
CA GLN A 47 16.13 11.09 2.15
C GLN A 47 14.94 11.54 1.31
N PRO A 48 14.66 12.85 1.22
CA PRO A 48 13.64 13.37 0.30
C PRO A 48 13.97 12.98 -1.14
N TYR A 49 13.00 12.45 -1.86
CA TYR A 49 13.15 12.09 -3.27
C TYR A 49 11.82 12.20 -4.01
N ARG A 50 11.90 12.24 -5.34
CA ARG A 50 10.75 12.09 -6.22
C ARG A 50 11.10 11.11 -7.33
N LEU A 51 10.62 9.88 -7.20
CA LEU A 51 10.79 8.81 -8.19
C LEU A 51 9.57 7.90 -8.13
N GLU A 52 8.76 7.92 -9.18
CA GLU A 52 7.55 7.12 -9.31
C GLU A 52 7.90 5.71 -9.80
N MET A 53 7.16 4.69 -9.36
CA MET A 53 7.43 3.30 -9.70
C MET A 53 7.30 3.02 -11.21
N SER A 54 6.45 3.78 -11.89
CA SER A 54 6.26 3.69 -13.35
C SER A 54 7.37 4.35 -14.18
N THR A 55 8.38 4.95 -13.54
CA THR A 55 9.47 5.65 -14.24
C THR A 55 10.18 4.73 -15.21
N ASN A 56 10.26 5.18 -16.47
CA ASN A 56 10.93 4.51 -17.57
C ASN A 56 12.22 5.25 -17.92
N PHE A 57 13.34 4.53 -17.99
CA PHE A 57 14.66 5.08 -18.22
C PHE A 57 15.10 5.05 -19.69
N THR A 58 14.35 4.37 -20.57
CA THR A 58 14.76 4.15 -21.97
C THR A 58 14.98 5.44 -22.76
N ASN A 59 14.32 6.53 -22.36
CA ASN A 59 14.46 7.84 -23.01
C ASN A 59 15.56 8.74 -22.40
N SER A 60 16.16 8.35 -21.29
CA SER A 60 17.23 9.11 -20.64
C SER A 60 18.56 8.92 -21.38
N LYS A 61 19.14 10.01 -21.89
CA LYS A 61 20.46 9.99 -22.52
C LYS A 61 21.56 9.53 -21.56
N ILE A 62 21.48 9.95 -20.29
CA ILE A 62 22.44 9.55 -19.25
C ILE A 62 22.36 8.06 -19.01
N PHE A 63 21.16 7.52 -18.91
CA PHE A 63 20.94 6.09 -18.66
C PHE A 63 21.37 5.23 -19.84
N LYS A 64 21.06 5.62 -21.08
CA LYS A 64 21.45 4.88 -22.30
C LYS A 64 22.97 4.69 -22.42
N ASN A 65 23.75 5.64 -21.94
CA ASN A 65 25.22 5.59 -21.99
C ASN A 65 25.83 4.89 -20.76
N HIS A 66 25.03 4.42 -19.81
CA HIS A 66 25.51 3.75 -18.62
C HIS A 66 25.41 2.23 -18.77
N GLN A 67 26.39 1.48 -18.27
CA GLN A 67 26.40 0.01 -18.33
C GLN A 67 25.14 -0.64 -17.73
N LEU A 68 24.53 0.01 -16.74
CA LEU A 68 23.27 -0.45 -16.11
C LEU A 68 22.09 -0.49 -17.08
N SER A 69 22.10 0.27 -18.19
CA SER A 69 21.03 0.30 -19.18
C SER A 69 20.81 -1.06 -19.87
N GLN A 70 21.80 -1.94 -19.84
CA GLN A 70 21.72 -3.28 -20.40
C GLN A 70 20.92 -4.25 -19.50
N ASN A 71 20.77 -3.92 -18.21
CA ASN A 71 20.19 -4.82 -17.22
C ASN A 71 18.71 -4.55 -16.94
N PHE A 72 18.25 -3.30 -17.09
CA PHE A 72 16.85 -2.95 -16.85
C PHE A 72 16.46 -1.67 -17.60
N SER A 73 15.17 -1.56 -17.97
CA SER A 73 14.61 -0.41 -18.70
C SER A 73 13.71 0.49 -17.85
N ASN A 74 13.20 -0.02 -16.75
CA ASN A 74 12.29 0.65 -15.84
C ASN A 74 12.44 0.10 -14.42
N LEU A 75 11.78 0.72 -13.45
CA LEU A 75 11.87 0.29 -12.05
C LEU A 75 11.24 -1.09 -11.79
N TYR A 76 10.23 -1.50 -12.53
CA TYR A 76 9.67 -2.85 -12.37
C TYR A 76 10.72 -3.91 -12.73
N SER A 77 11.45 -3.74 -13.82
CA SER A 77 12.53 -4.67 -14.19
C SER A 77 13.75 -4.56 -13.27
N PHE A 78 14.02 -3.38 -12.70
CA PHE A 78 15.07 -3.20 -11.69
C PHE A 78 14.77 -3.93 -10.39
N TRP A 79 13.57 -3.72 -9.84
CA TRP A 79 13.15 -4.37 -8.60
C TRP A 79 12.87 -5.86 -8.82
N ASN A 80 12.31 -6.22 -9.97
CA ASN A 80 11.99 -7.60 -10.35
C ASN A 80 11.31 -8.35 -9.17
N ASP A 81 11.85 -9.49 -8.74
CA ASP A 81 11.30 -10.30 -7.65
C ASP A 81 11.73 -9.82 -6.24
N LYS A 82 12.68 -8.89 -6.12
CA LYS A 82 13.27 -8.48 -4.83
C LYS A 82 12.23 -8.03 -3.80
N ILE A 83 11.24 -7.24 -4.21
CA ILE A 83 10.15 -6.79 -3.33
C ILE A 83 9.30 -7.98 -2.88
N THR A 84 9.00 -8.88 -3.80
CA THR A 84 8.21 -10.09 -3.54
C THR A 84 8.92 -11.04 -2.58
N ASP A 85 10.23 -11.22 -2.75
CA ASP A 85 11.05 -12.08 -1.89
C ASP A 85 11.09 -11.55 -0.45
N VAL A 86 11.23 -10.22 -0.26
CA VAL A 86 11.15 -9.60 1.06
C VAL A 86 9.78 -9.80 1.69
N LEU A 87 8.68 -9.58 0.95
CA LEU A 87 7.33 -9.82 1.45
C LEU A 87 7.11 -11.28 1.85
N ASN A 88 7.58 -12.23 1.04
CA ASN A 88 7.49 -13.65 1.34
C ASN A 88 8.25 -14.01 2.61
N PHE A 89 9.46 -13.46 2.80
CA PHE A 89 10.24 -13.67 4.01
C PHE A 89 9.53 -13.12 5.26
N GLU A 90 8.99 -11.91 5.17
CA GLU A 90 8.37 -11.26 6.32
C GLU A 90 7.04 -11.89 6.72
N ILE A 91 6.24 -12.37 5.75
CA ILE A 91 4.91 -12.94 6.04
C ILE A 91 4.96 -14.34 6.66
N ILE A 92 6.11 -15.01 6.65
CA ILE A 92 6.24 -16.38 7.18
C ILE A 92 5.71 -16.51 8.61
N ASN A 93 5.99 -15.50 9.45
CA ASN A 93 5.66 -15.51 10.86
C ASN A 93 4.26 -14.94 11.18
N HIS A 94 3.52 -14.47 10.17
CA HIS A 94 2.15 -14.00 10.37
C HIS A 94 1.17 -15.18 10.42
N LYS A 95 0.23 -15.16 11.39
CA LYS A 95 -0.82 -16.18 11.49
C LYS A 95 -1.77 -16.12 10.30
N ASP A 96 -2.21 -14.92 9.94
CA ASP A 96 -2.97 -14.66 8.72
C ASP A 96 -2.00 -14.23 7.61
N LYS A 97 -1.69 -15.17 6.73
CA LYS A 97 -0.78 -14.92 5.60
C LYS A 97 -1.49 -14.18 4.48
N THR A 98 -2.03 -13.01 4.83
CA THR A 98 -2.76 -12.14 3.88
C THR A 98 -2.10 -10.78 3.80
N ILE A 99 -1.88 -10.31 2.57
CA ILE A 99 -1.47 -8.94 2.28
C ILE A 99 -2.72 -8.15 1.93
N VAL A 100 -3.03 -7.15 2.75
CA VAL A 100 -4.07 -6.17 2.48
C VAL A 100 -3.48 -5.08 1.58
N ASN A 101 -3.87 -5.06 0.32
CA ASN A 101 -3.35 -4.12 -0.66
C ASN A 101 -4.06 -2.76 -0.55
N LEU A 102 -3.34 -1.79 0.01
CA LEU A 102 -3.71 -0.37 0.06
C LEU A 102 -2.89 0.48 -0.92
N ALA A 103 -1.95 -0.12 -1.66
CA ALA A 103 -1.16 0.59 -2.65
C ALA A 103 -1.97 0.94 -3.91
N SER A 104 -1.49 1.89 -4.69
CA SER A 104 -2.04 2.10 -6.03
C SER A 104 -1.65 0.96 -6.96
N GLU A 105 -2.40 0.77 -8.04
CA GLU A 105 -2.09 -0.24 -9.06
C GLU A 105 -0.65 -0.10 -9.58
N GLU A 106 -0.20 1.15 -9.79
CA GLU A 106 1.18 1.46 -10.20
C GLU A 106 2.22 0.84 -9.28
N TYR A 107 2.10 1.03 -7.97
CA TYR A 107 3.07 0.50 -7.00
C TYR A 107 2.89 -0.99 -6.77
N PHE A 108 1.66 -1.47 -6.69
CA PHE A 108 1.37 -2.88 -6.44
C PHE A 108 1.84 -3.78 -7.59
N ARG A 109 1.88 -3.27 -8.81
CA ARG A 109 2.43 -3.97 -10.00
C ARG A 109 3.90 -4.39 -9.85
N ALA A 110 4.65 -3.79 -8.91
CA ALA A 110 6.02 -4.21 -8.61
C ALA A 110 6.10 -5.54 -7.85
N ILE A 111 4.96 -6.09 -7.40
CA ILE A 111 4.88 -7.39 -6.73
C ILE A 111 4.58 -8.47 -7.76
N ASN A 112 5.40 -9.51 -7.80
CA ASN A 112 5.18 -10.67 -8.67
C ASN A 112 4.13 -11.61 -8.06
N LEU A 113 2.87 -11.48 -8.52
CA LEU A 113 1.74 -12.28 -8.02
C LEU A 113 1.88 -13.78 -8.27
N LYS A 114 2.76 -14.22 -9.17
CA LYS A 114 3.02 -15.64 -9.41
C LYS A 114 3.96 -16.27 -8.39
N LYS A 115 4.71 -15.42 -7.66
CA LYS A 115 5.72 -15.85 -6.68
C LYS A 115 5.37 -15.48 -5.24
N ILE A 116 4.32 -14.70 -5.01
CA ILE A 116 3.91 -14.32 -3.66
C ILE A 116 3.26 -15.51 -2.93
N ASN A 117 3.73 -15.78 -1.72
CA ASN A 117 3.24 -16.87 -0.86
C ASN A 117 2.22 -16.35 0.18
N ALA A 118 1.31 -15.50 -0.26
CA ALA A 118 0.30 -14.89 0.57
C ALA A 118 -1.02 -14.75 -0.17
N ASN A 119 -2.13 -14.75 0.55
CA ASN A 119 -3.39 -14.27 0.01
C ASN A 119 -3.31 -12.77 -0.22
N ILE A 120 -3.96 -12.29 -1.27
CA ILE A 120 -4.05 -10.87 -1.56
C ILE A 120 -5.51 -10.43 -1.41
N VAL A 121 -5.74 -9.42 -0.59
CA VAL A 121 -7.01 -8.73 -0.48
C VAL A 121 -6.83 -7.30 -0.95
N ASN A 122 -7.43 -6.96 -2.08
CA ASN A 122 -7.45 -5.60 -2.61
C ASN A 122 -8.54 -4.79 -1.93
N VAL A 123 -8.21 -3.62 -1.42
CA VAL A 123 -9.17 -2.70 -0.85
C VAL A 123 -9.53 -1.64 -1.87
N VAL A 124 -10.81 -1.57 -2.22
CA VAL A 124 -11.34 -0.67 -3.24
C VAL A 124 -12.32 0.31 -2.62
N PHE A 125 -12.08 1.61 -2.82
CA PHE A 125 -12.99 2.67 -2.36
C PHE A 125 -13.74 3.25 -3.54
N LYS A 126 -15.08 3.21 -3.49
CA LYS A 126 -15.98 3.75 -4.52
C LYS A 126 -16.93 4.77 -3.93
N GLU A 127 -17.31 5.75 -4.74
CA GLU A 127 -18.27 6.78 -4.42
C GLU A 127 -19.41 6.74 -5.43
N GLN A 128 -20.62 7.00 -4.96
CA GLN A 128 -21.75 7.17 -5.84
C GLN A 128 -21.68 8.56 -6.50
N LYS A 129 -21.56 8.59 -7.81
CA LYS A 129 -21.58 9.82 -8.60
C LYS A 129 -22.41 9.60 -9.87
N ASN A 130 -23.44 10.43 -10.06
CA ASN A 130 -24.35 10.32 -11.21
C ASN A 130 -24.94 8.90 -11.36
N ASN A 131 -25.45 8.32 -10.28
CA ASN A 131 -26.00 6.96 -10.19
C ASN A 131 -25.01 5.83 -10.59
N GLN A 132 -23.73 6.09 -10.57
CA GLN A 132 -22.69 5.10 -10.85
C GLN A 132 -21.65 5.05 -9.72
N MET A 133 -21.20 3.84 -9.38
CA MET A 133 -20.09 3.64 -8.45
C MET A 133 -18.76 3.87 -9.16
N LYS A 134 -18.01 4.91 -8.75
CA LYS A 134 -16.72 5.28 -9.35
C LYS A 134 -15.62 5.42 -8.30
N ILE A 135 -14.38 5.14 -8.70
CA ILE A 135 -13.19 5.43 -7.90
C ILE A 135 -12.81 6.89 -8.14
N ILE A 136 -12.79 7.69 -7.08
CA ILE A 136 -12.33 9.07 -7.12
C ILE A 136 -10.92 9.13 -6.53
N GLY A 137 -9.92 9.43 -7.37
CA GLY A 137 -8.51 9.26 -7.04
C GLY A 137 -8.06 9.93 -5.73
N ILE A 138 -8.43 11.20 -5.49
CA ILE A 138 -8.05 11.93 -4.26
C ILE A 138 -8.73 11.32 -3.03
N SER A 139 -10.03 11.08 -3.12
CA SER A 139 -10.79 10.46 -2.02
C SER A 139 -10.29 9.06 -1.70
N ALA A 140 -10.00 8.26 -2.73
CA ALA A 140 -9.47 6.91 -2.56
C ALA A 140 -8.06 6.92 -1.89
N LYS A 141 -7.20 7.89 -2.21
CA LYS A 141 -5.91 8.06 -1.53
C LYS A 141 -6.11 8.32 -0.03
N LYS A 142 -6.96 9.29 0.33
CA LYS A 142 -7.28 9.59 1.72
C LYS A 142 -7.89 8.40 2.44
N ALA A 143 -8.84 7.70 1.81
CA ALA A 143 -9.48 6.52 2.39
C ALA A 143 -8.49 5.37 2.66
N ARG A 144 -7.48 5.16 1.80
CA ARG A 144 -6.40 4.18 2.05
C ARG A 144 -5.56 4.55 3.26
N GLY A 145 -5.25 5.84 3.46
CA GLY A 145 -4.57 6.31 4.67
C GLY A 145 -5.39 6.08 5.93
N LEU A 146 -6.70 6.39 5.90
CA LEU A 146 -7.62 6.14 7.00
C LEU A 146 -7.75 4.63 7.30
N MET A 147 -7.79 3.78 6.28
CA MET A 147 -7.79 2.32 6.45
C MET A 147 -6.50 1.84 7.10
N ALA A 148 -5.34 2.32 6.65
CA ALA A 148 -4.06 1.97 7.28
C ALA A 148 -4.04 2.40 8.75
N ARG A 149 -4.53 3.61 9.07
CA ARG A 149 -4.69 4.09 10.44
C ARG A 149 -5.61 3.18 11.26
N PHE A 150 -6.77 2.82 10.73
CA PHE A 150 -7.72 1.91 11.38
C PHE A 150 -7.11 0.54 11.69
N ILE A 151 -6.34 -0.03 10.73
CA ILE A 151 -5.64 -1.31 10.92
C ILE A 151 -4.68 -1.23 12.11
N ILE A 152 -3.93 -0.12 12.23
CA ILE A 152 -2.95 0.06 13.30
C ILE A 152 -3.64 0.30 14.64
N ASP A 153 -4.59 1.24 14.72
CA ASP A 153 -5.30 1.59 15.96
C ASP A 153 -6.05 0.40 16.54
N SER A 154 -6.70 -0.38 15.67
CA SER A 154 -7.47 -1.57 16.06
C SER A 154 -6.61 -2.83 16.21
N LYS A 155 -5.29 -2.76 15.96
CA LYS A 155 -4.35 -3.89 15.99
C LYS A 155 -4.89 -5.11 15.24
N ILE A 156 -5.39 -4.88 14.03
CA ILE A 156 -6.03 -5.90 13.18
C ILE A 156 -5.03 -7.02 12.89
N ASN A 157 -5.38 -8.26 13.26
CA ASN A 157 -4.55 -9.45 13.05
C ASN A 157 -5.14 -10.43 12.05
N HIS A 158 -6.39 -10.22 11.61
CA HIS A 158 -7.07 -11.04 10.61
C HIS A 158 -7.73 -10.15 9.56
N HIS A 159 -7.46 -10.41 8.28
CA HIS A 159 -7.91 -9.54 7.17
C HIS A 159 -9.42 -9.28 7.15
N LYS A 160 -10.26 -10.22 7.61
CA LYS A 160 -11.72 -10.01 7.64
C LYS A 160 -12.15 -8.90 8.60
N GLU A 161 -11.36 -8.58 9.61
CA GLU A 161 -11.70 -7.52 10.57
C GLU A 161 -11.71 -6.13 9.93
N ILE A 162 -11.00 -5.95 8.78
CA ILE A 162 -11.04 -4.67 8.08
C ILE A 162 -12.44 -4.33 7.53
N THR A 163 -13.35 -5.30 7.41
CA THR A 163 -14.75 -5.04 7.00
C THR A 163 -15.52 -4.18 8.00
N ASN A 164 -15.02 -4.05 9.25
CA ASN A 164 -15.57 -3.15 10.26
C ASN A 164 -15.17 -1.68 10.07
N PHE A 165 -14.33 -1.38 9.08
CA PHE A 165 -13.91 -0.02 8.80
C PHE A 165 -15.08 0.88 8.45
N GLN A 166 -15.19 1.99 9.19
CA GLN A 166 -16.13 3.07 8.94
C GLN A 166 -15.44 4.41 9.16
N ALA A 167 -15.12 5.11 8.11
CA ALA A 167 -14.53 6.44 8.19
C ALA A 167 -14.86 7.28 6.96
N ASN A 168 -15.03 8.57 7.17
CA ASN A 168 -15.28 9.55 6.10
C ASN A 168 -16.45 9.17 5.17
N GLY A 169 -17.49 8.52 5.75
CA GLY A 169 -18.69 8.05 5.05
C GLY A 169 -18.51 6.73 4.28
N TYR A 170 -17.30 6.16 4.24
CA TYR A 170 -17.08 4.83 3.66
C TYR A 170 -17.48 3.73 4.64
N CYS A 171 -18.19 2.72 4.13
CA CYS A 171 -18.48 1.47 4.82
C CYS A 171 -18.34 0.28 3.85
N PHE A 172 -18.12 -0.89 4.42
CA PHE A 172 -17.99 -2.14 3.66
C PHE A 172 -19.29 -2.46 2.92
N ASN A 173 -19.18 -2.83 1.65
CA ASN A 173 -20.29 -3.27 0.82
C ASN A 173 -20.08 -4.74 0.41
N ARG A 174 -20.89 -5.62 0.98
CA ARG A 174 -20.79 -7.07 0.78
C ARG A 174 -21.13 -7.47 -0.66
N ASP A 175 -22.14 -6.84 -1.25
CA ASP A 175 -22.64 -7.22 -2.58
C ASP A 175 -21.67 -6.90 -3.71
N LEU A 176 -20.81 -5.89 -3.49
CA LEU A 176 -19.76 -5.50 -4.43
C LEU A 176 -18.42 -6.14 -4.13
N SER A 177 -18.32 -6.93 -3.06
CA SER A 177 -17.08 -7.57 -2.59
C SER A 177 -17.04 -9.05 -2.91
N ASP A 178 -15.82 -9.57 -3.01
CA ASP A 178 -15.55 -11.01 -3.11
C ASP A 178 -14.41 -11.40 -2.14
N ASN A 179 -13.88 -12.62 -2.27
CA ASN A 179 -12.81 -13.11 -1.40
C ASN A 179 -11.49 -12.33 -1.53
N ASN A 180 -11.24 -11.72 -2.67
CA ASN A 180 -9.98 -11.05 -2.99
C ASN A 180 -10.13 -9.52 -3.15
N ASN A 181 -11.36 -9.01 -3.19
CA ASN A 181 -11.64 -7.60 -3.38
C ASN A 181 -12.67 -7.12 -2.36
N TYR A 182 -12.23 -6.30 -1.42
CA TYR A 182 -13.09 -5.70 -0.40
C TYR A 182 -13.45 -4.28 -0.83
N VAL A 183 -14.71 -4.07 -1.13
CA VAL A 183 -15.22 -2.80 -1.65
C VAL A 183 -15.88 -2.01 -0.52
N PHE A 184 -15.42 -0.79 -0.36
CA PHE A 184 -15.99 0.18 0.57
C PHE A 184 -16.65 1.29 -0.24
N VAL A 185 -17.87 1.64 0.13
CA VAL A 185 -18.67 2.63 -0.60
C VAL A 185 -19.00 3.83 0.28
N ARG A 186 -19.07 4.97 -0.37
CA ARG A 186 -19.59 6.22 0.18
C ARG A 186 -20.69 6.76 -0.77
N ASN A 187 -21.85 7.08 -0.24
CA ASN A 187 -22.94 7.74 -0.94
C ASN A 187 -22.76 9.25 -0.94
#